data_0cd27c6e53c6e417113a5f4ce9e81676
#
_entry.id   0cd27c6e53c6e417113a5f4ce9e81676
#
_cell.length_a   1.000
_cell.length_b   1.000
_cell.length_c   1.000
_cell.angle_alpha   90.00
_cell.angle_beta   90.00
_cell.angle_gamma   90.00
#
_symmetry.space_group_name_H-M   'P 1'
#
loop_
_entity.id
_entity.type
_entity.pdbx_description
1 polymer ?
#
loop_
_entity_poly.entity_id
_entity_poly.type
_entity_poly.pdbx_seq_one_letter_code
_entity_poly.pdbx_strand_id
1 'polypeptide(L)'
;MAVRIRRIEARDRARWGRLWDGYCRFYERRMSAAITRYTWSRIMDPASPVHAIVAERPRDGVIGMANYIIHENTWTLTPVC
;
A
#
# COMPACT_ATOMS: atom_id res chain seq x y z
N MET A 1 -23.35 4.60 2.95
CA MET A 1 -22.39 4.23 3.98
C MET A 1 -21.05 4.87 3.68
N ALA A 2 -20.43 5.44 4.69
CA ALA A 2 -19.19 6.17 4.50
C ALA A 2 -18.01 5.22 4.34
N VAL A 3 -17.18 5.48 3.34
CA VAL A 3 -15.87 4.85 3.21
C VAL A 3 -14.88 5.62 4.09
N ARG A 4 -14.10 4.91 4.87
CA ARG A 4 -13.10 5.49 5.75
C ARG A 4 -11.70 5.25 5.17
N ILE A 5 -10.93 6.32 5.03
CA ILE A 5 -9.52 6.22 4.64
C ILE A 5 -8.69 6.22 5.91
N ARG A 6 -7.80 5.28 6.05
CA ARG A 6 -6.91 5.19 7.21
C ARG A 6 -5.55 4.61 6.82
N ARG A 7 -4.59 4.76 7.72
CA ARG A 7 -3.29 4.12 7.54
C ARG A 7 -3.44 2.60 7.62
N ILE A 8 -2.61 1.91 6.85
CA ILE A 8 -2.58 0.45 6.87
C ILE A 8 -1.99 -0.04 8.19
N GLU A 9 -2.49 -1.17 8.65
CA GLU A 9 -2.05 -1.83 9.89
C GLU A 9 -1.65 -3.27 9.60
N ALA A 10 -0.94 -3.89 10.53
CA ALA A 10 -0.47 -5.26 10.38
C ALA A 10 -1.62 -6.25 10.10
N ARG A 11 -2.78 -6.04 10.69
CA ARG A 11 -3.99 -6.87 10.49
C ARG A 11 -4.52 -6.84 9.06
N ASP A 12 -4.10 -5.87 8.26
CA ASP A 12 -4.56 -5.69 6.89
C ASP A 12 -3.77 -6.53 5.87
N ARG A 13 -2.77 -7.31 6.31
CA ARG A 13 -1.85 -8.03 5.42
C ARG A 13 -2.57 -8.86 4.36
N ALA A 14 -3.56 -9.64 4.77
CA ALA A 14 -4.26 -10.54 3.83
C ALA A 14 -5.05 -9.77 2.78
N ARG A 15 -5.78 -8.74 3.20
CA ARG A 15 -6.55 -7.89 2.28
C ARG A 15 -5.66 -7.09 1.35
N TRP A 16 -4.59 -6.50 1.90
CA TRP A 16 -3.59 -5.80 1.10
C TRP A 16 -2.99 -6.73 0.04
N GLY A 17 -2.65 -7.95 0.44
CA GLY A 17 -2.07 -8.94 -0.48
C GLY A 17 -2.99 -9.26 -1.66
N ARG A 18 -4.27 -9.40 -1.41
CA ARG A 18 -5.26 -9.64 -2.49
C ARG A 18 -5.36 -8.45 -3.44
N LEU A 19 -5.40 -7.24 -2.90
CA LEU A 19 -5.46 -6.02 -3.69
C LEU A 19 -4.16 -5.81 -4.49
N TRP A 20 -3.03 -6.10 -3.86
CA TRP A 20 -1.73 -6.05 -4.50
C TRP A 20 -1.63 -7.03 -5.67
N ASP A 21 -2.08 -8.28 -5.47
CA ASP A 21 -2.11 -9.29 -6.52
C ASP A 21 -3.00 -8.85 -7.69
N GLY A 22 -4.16 -8.27 -7.38
CA GLY A 22 -5.07 -7.74 -8.40
C GLY A 22 -4.46 -6.59 -9.18
N TYR A 23 -3.76 -5.69 -8.49
CA TYR A 23 -3.05 -4.58 -9.11
C TYR A 23 -1.95 -5.09 -10.06
N CYS A 24 -1.12 -6.03 -9.60
CA CYS A 24 -0.05 -6.60 -10.40
C CYS A 24 -0.61 -7.33 -11.63
N ARG A 25 -1.71 -8.04 -11.46
CA ARG A 25 -2.38 -8.77 -12.55
C ARG A 25 -2.95 -7.82 -13.59
N PHE A 26 -3.54 -6.72 -13.14
CA PHE A 26 -4.07 -5.68 -14.04
C PHE A 26 -2.99 -5.12 -14.95
N TYR A 27 -1.77 -4.94 -14.43
CA TYR A 27 -0.64 -4.46 -15.22
C TYR A 27 0.15 -5.59 -15.87
N GLU A 28 -0.39 -6.80 -15.90
CA GLU A 28 0.23 -7.98 -16.50
C GLU A 28 1.63 -8.28 -15.96
N ARG A 29 1.85 -7.95 -14.69
CA ARG A 29 3.13 -8.22 -14.04
C ARG A 29 2.99 -9.39 -13.09
N ARG A 30 3.93 -10.33 -13.22
CA ARG A 30 4.10 -11.38 -12.22
C ARG A 30 5.05 -10.89 -11.14
N MET A 31 4.54 -10.82 -9.93
CA MET A 31 5.34 -10.42 -8.80
C MET A 31 5.65 -11.65 -7.94
N SER A 32 6.94 -11.89 -7.66
CA SER A 32 7.32 -13.02 -6.82
C SER A 32 6.81 -12.84 -5.39
N ALA A 33 6.60 -13.95 -4.68
CA ALA A 33 6.23 -13.91 -3.27
C ALA A 33 7.31 -13.18 -2.44
N ALA A 34 8.57 -13.29 -2.82
CA ALA A 34 9.67 -12.60 -2.15
C ALA A 34 9.55 -11.07 -2.28
N ILE A 35 9.24 -10.58 -3.47
CA ILE A 35 9.05 -9.14 -3.70
C ILE A 35 7.83 -8.65 -2.93
N THR A 36 6.74 -9.39 -2.95
CA THR A 36 5.52 -9.04 -2.20
C THR A 36 5.81 -8.95 -0.70
N ARG A 37 6.52 -9.93 -0.14
CA ARG A 37 6.90 -9.91 1.29
C ARG A 37 7.82 -8.73 1.60
N TYR A 38 8.76 -8.44 0.75
CA TYR A 38 9.67 -7.32 0.94
C TYR A 38 8.94 -5.98 0.87
N THR A 39 8.02 -5.84 -0.08
CA THR A 39 7.19 -4.63 -0.19
C THR A 39 6.36 -4.42 1.08
N TRP A 40 5.74 -5.48 1.60
CA TRP A 40 5.00 -5.40 2.86
C TRP A 40 5.89 -5.01 4.02
N SER A 41 7.09 -5.60 4.12
CA SER A 41 8.02 -5.28 5.21
C SER A 41 8.44 -3.80 5.18
N ARG A 42 8.60 -3.23 3.99
CA ARG A 42 8.90 -1.79 3.85
C ARG A 42 7.71 -0.92 4.28
N ILE A 43 6.49 -1.33 3.93
CA ILE A 43 5.27 -0.61 4.35
C ILE A 43 5.15 -0.59 5.87
N MET A 44 5.51 -1.69 6.52
CA MET A 44 5.42 -1.80 7.99
C MET A 44 6.60 -1.15 8.72
N ASP A 45 7.67 -0.81 8.02
CA ASP A 45 8.86 -0.21 8.61
C ASP A 45 8.70 1.32 8.69
N PRO A 46 8.60 1.91 9.90
CA PRO A 46 8.44 3.36 10.04
C PRO A 46 9.62 4.17 9.46
N ALA A 47 10.79 3.55 9.30
CA ALA A 47 11.96 4.21 8.72
C ALA A 47 11.96 4.18 7.19
N SER A 48 11.08 3.38 6.56
CA SER A 48 11.01 3.26 5.11
C SER A 48 10.18 4.40 4.51
N PRO A 49 10.53 4.89 3.31
CA PRO A 49 9.71 5.87 2.61
C PRO A 49 8.48 5.26 1.92
N VAL A 50 8.31 3.94 1.99
CA VAL A 50 7.17 3.23 1.37
C VAL A 50 6.03 3.17 2.37
N HIS A 51 4.86 3.64 1.95
CA HIS A 51 3.68 3.72 2.79
C HIS A 51 2.46 3.17 2.07
N ALA A 52 1.41 2.91 2.82
CA ALA A 52 0.12 2.53 2.25
C ALA A 52 -1.02 3.09 3.09
N ILE A 53 -2.11 3.42 2.41
CA ILE A 53 -3.39 3.71 3.04
C ILE A 53 -4.42 2.74 2.50
N VAL A 54 -5.48 2.54 3.26
CA VAL A 54 -6.56 1.64 2.87
C VAL A 54 -7.90 2.37 2.95
N ALA A 55 -8.82 1.96 2.10
CA ALA A 55 -10.22 2.37 2.14
C ALA A 55 -11.02 1.25 2.77
N GLU A 56 -11.72 1.55 3.84
CA GLU A 56 -12.50 0.58 4.61
C GLU A 56 -13.97 0.95 4.63
N ARG A 57 -14.80 -0.04 4.43
CA ARG A 57 -16.26 0.10 4.54
C ARG A 57 -16.75 -0.78 5.68
N PRO A 58 -17.69 -0.31 6.53
CA PRO A 58 -18.00 -0.98 7.80
C PRO A 58 -18.37 -2.47 7.70
N ARG A 59 -19.04 -2.89 6.64
CA ARG A 59 -19.47 -4.29 6.47
C ARG A 59 -18.52 -5.13 5.66
N ASP A 60 -17.74 -4.51 4.80
CA ASP A 60 -16.93 -5.24 3.82
C ASP A 60 -15.44 -5.27 4.19
N GLY A 61 -15.04 -4.48 5.17
CA GLY A 61 -13.64 -4.32 5.54
C GLY A 61 -12.88 -3.49 4.51
N VAL A 62 -11.62 -3.79 4.31
CA VAL A 62 -10.77 -3.08 3.37
C VAL A 62 -11.18 -3.43 1.94
N ILE A 63 -11.58 -2.43 1.17
CA ILE A 63 -12.04 -2.56 -0.21
C ILE A 63 -11.09 -1.93 -1.22
N GLY A 64 -10.11 -1.16 -0.76
CA GLY A 64 -9.13 -0.53 -1.64
C GLY A 64 -7.87 -0.18 -0.89
N MET A 65 -6.80 0.07 -1.64
CA MET A 65 -5.53 0.50 -1.06
C MET A 65 -4.78 1.38 -2.05
N ALA A 66 -3.86 2.19 -1.51
CA ALA A 66 -2.88 2.91 -2.31
C ALA A 66 -1.52 2.80 -1.63
N ASN A 67 -0.54 2.32 -2.38
CA ASN A 67 0.86 2.38 -1.96
C ASN A 67 1.45 3.69 -2.47
N TYR A 68 2.25 4.35 -1.66
CA TYR A 68 2.91 5.58 -2.08
C TYR A 68 4.32 5.65 -1.50
N ILE A 69 5.18 6.40 -2.17
CA ILE A 69 6.57 6.55 -1.79
C ILE A 69 6.86 8.04 -1.66
N ILE A 70 7.45 8.43 -0.53
CA ILE A 70 7.91 9.81 -0.32
C ILE A 70 9.37 9.85 -0.71
N HIS A 71 9.74 10.77 -1.58
CA HIS A 71 11.11 10.86 -2.07
C HIS A 71 11.55 12.31 -2.25
N GLU A 72 12.86 12.52 -2.26
CA GLU A 72 13.44 13.80 -2.60
C GLU A 72 13.37 14.05 -4.10
N ASN A 73 13.45 15.31 -4.48
CA ASN A 73 13.57 15.72 -5.86
C ASN A 73 14.42 16.99 -5.96
N THR A 74 14.84 17.33 -7.16
CA THR A 74 15.74 18.47 -7.39
C THR A 74 15.01 19.79 -7.67
N TRP A 75 13.68 19.78 -7.63
CA TRP A 75 12.84 20.92 -8.02
C TRP A 75 12.19 21.62 -6.85
N THR A 76 12.12 20.97 -5.69
CA THR A 76 11.46 21.53 -4.50
C THR A 76 12.34 21.39 -3.27
N LEU A 77 12.00 22.15 -2.22
CA LEU A 77 12.67 22.07 -0.93
C LEU A 77 12.11 20.96 -0.04
N THR A 78 10.97 20.40 -0.40
CA THR A 78 10.28 19.38 0.39
C THR A 78 10.17 18.07 -0.39
N PRO A 79 10.14 16.91 0.30
CA PRO A 79 9.86 15.63 -0.34
C PRO A 79 8.50 15.60 -1.02
N VAL A 80 8.35 14.77 -2.02
CA VAL A 80 7.10 14.56 -2.78
C VAL A 80 6.76 13.07 -2.82
N CYS A 81 5.54 12.76 -3.19
CA CYS A 81 5.11 11.39 -3.42
C CYS A 81 4.54 11.16 -4.82
#